data_1f49a4c9212fbc47861db6fa6e2d9043
#
_entry.id   1f49a4c9212fbc47861db6fa6e2d9043
#
_cell.length_a   1.000
_cell.length_b   1.000
_cell.length_c   1.000
_cell.angle_alpha   90.00
_cell.angle_beta   90.00
_cell.angle_gamma   90.00
#
_symmetry.space_group_name_H-M   'P 1'
#
loop_
_entity.id
_entity.type
_entity.pdbx_description
1 polymer ?
#
loop_
_entity_poly.entity_id
_entity_poly.type
_entity_poly.pdbx_seq_one_letter_code
_entity_poly.pdbx_strand_id
1 'polypeptide(L)'
;MYVSTSSASREDILRAVRFEGPECVPMTFHINAACWNHYDRNALLDLMEEHPFLFPDFRREQIPLVPEYDDVARAGQPYVDDFGCKWETAMDGIVGSVHEHPLADMSRYRDYRFPDPERSTGLRAIDWEEFEAEVARQKAAGLMTYGDLRHGHTFQQLCDIRGYVDTLMDLAEEEPETLELLERLGEFNLAQIRHFVKADVDMVRIPEDLGMQNGPMISPDMFRRFVKPIYQKMLQPVREAGKIIHMHSDGDIRTLVEDIMEGGVDVINLQDRVNGLEWIAGRFRGKTCVDLDIDRQKITPFGSPQQIDAYIRRCIETVGCKEGGLMLIYGLYPGVPLENVKALMAAMTRYAGLWQE
;
A
#
# COMPACT_ATOMS: atom_id res chain seq x y z
N MET A 1 1.59 -1.40 17.24
CA MET A 1 1.62 -2.71 16.54
C MET A 1 0.53 -2.75 15.50
N TYR A 2 0.90 -2.97 14.28
CA TYR A 2 0.02 -3.14 13.12
C TYR A 2 -0.26 -4.63 12.91
N VAL A 3 -1.53 -5.00 12.72
CA VAL A 3 -1.90 -6.39 12.40
C VAL A 3 -2.39 -6.41 10.95
N SER A 4 -1.76 -7.22 10.14
CA SER A 4 -2.12 -7.45 8.75
C SER A 4 -2.23 -8.94 8.50
N THR A 5 -3.36 -9.38 8.00
CA THR A 5 -3.61 -10.78 7.69
C THR A 5 -4.28 -10.91 6.32
N SER A 6 -3.93 -11.96 5.60
CA SER A 6 -4.60 -12.34 4.36
C SER A 6 -5.39 -13.63 4.58
N SER A 7 -6.61 -13.66 4.10
CA SER A 7 -7.49 -14.84 4.15
C SER A 7 -7.12 -15.92 3.14
N ALA A 8 -6.29 -15.57 2.15
CA ALA A 8 -6.05 -16.44 1.00
C ALA A 8 -4.67 -17.11 1.08
N SER A 9 -4.62 -18.35 0.61
CA SER A 9 -3.38 -19.05 0.36
C SER A 9 -2.55 -18.34 -0.72
N ARG A 10 -1.25 -18.63 -0.76
CA ARG A 10 -0.37 -18.16 -1.85
C ARG A 10 -0.95 -18.53 -3.22
N GLU A 11 -1.47 -19.74 -3.35
CA GLU A 11 -2.05 -20.25 -4.60
C GLU A 11 -3.27 -19.44 -5.04
N ASP A 12 -4.20 -19.12 -4.11
CA ASP A 12 -5.38 -18.32 -4.43
C ASP A 12 -5.02 -16.89 -4.84
N ILE A 13 -4.04 -16.27 -4.19
CA ILE A 13 -3.53 -14.95 -4.60
C ILE A 13 -3.00 -15.01 -6.02
N LEU A 14 -2.15 -16.00 -6.33
CA LEU A 14 -1.59 -16.16 -7.67
C LEU A 14 -2.66 -16.44 -8.72
N ARG A 15 -3.66 -17.29 -8.42
CA ARG A 15 -4.79 -17.56 -9.31
C ARG A 15 -5.66 -16.33 -9.53
N ALA A 16 -5.91 -15.55 -8.48
CA ALA A 16 -6.65 -14.28 -8.61
C ALA A 16 -5.94 -13.31 -9.56
N VAL A 17 -4.63 -13.13 -9.39
CA VAL A 17 -3.83 -12.25 -10.24
C VAL A 17 -3.77 -12.72 -11.70
N ARG A 18 -3.70 -14.03 -11.92
CA ARG A 18 -3.55 -14.65 -13.25
C ARG A 18 -4.86 -15.00 -13.95
N PHE A 19 -6.01 -14.76 -13.31
CA PHE A 19 -7.32 -15.15 -13.82
C PHE A 19 -7.47 -16.68 -14.01
N GLU A 20 -6.97 -17.45 -13.06
CA GLU A 20 -6.94 -18.92 -13.10
C GLU A 20 -7.99 -19.56 -12.16
N GLY A 21 -9.05 -18.82 -11.80
CA GLY A 21 -10.15 -19.29 -10.96
C GLY A 21 -9.71 -19.58 -9.51
N PRO A 22 -9.49 -18.55 -8.68
CA PRO A 22 -9.19 -18.74 -7.25
C PRO A 22 -10.36 -19.42 -6.54
N GLU A 23 -10.09 -20.15 -5.46
CA GLU A 23 -11.15 -20.80 -4.66
C GLU A 23 -12.00 -19.78 -3.89
N CYS A 24 -11.44 -18.62 -3.58
CA CYS A 24 -12.16 -17.48 -3.00
C CYS A 24 -11.55 -16.17 -3.47
N VAL A 25 -12.28 -15.07 -3.30
CA VAL A 25 -11.71 -13.72 -3.45
C VAL A 25 -10.71 -13.50 -2.31
N PRO A 26 -9.41 -13.30 -2.59
CA PRO A 26 -8.44 -12.99 -1.55
C PRO A 26 -8.81 -11.70 -0.82
N MET A 27 -8.80 -11.74 0.51
CA MET A 27 -9.15 -10.60 1.33
C MET A 27 -8.07 -10.33 2.36
N THR A 28 -7.72 -9.06 2.52
CA THR A 28 -6.75 -8.59 3.50
C THR A 28 -7.44 -7.65 4.49
N PHE A 29 -7.27 -7.89 5.78
CA PHE A 29 -7.80 -7.03 6.83
C PHE A 29 -6.66 -6.50 7.70
N HIS A 30 -6.51 -5.18 7.74
CA HIS A 30 -5.52 -4.51 8.56
C HIS A 30 -6.18 -3.88 9.78
N ILE A 31 -5.57 -4.04 10.94
CA ILE A 31 -5.91 -3.28 12.14
C ILE A 31 -4.77 -2.31 12.42
N ASN A 32 -5.03 -1.01 12.21
CA ASN A 32 -4.03 0.02 12.46
C ASN A 32 -3.64 0.05 13.93
N ALA A 33 -2.38 0.37 14.21
CA ALA A 33 -1.84 0.36 15.57
C ALA A 33 -2.58 1.31 16.52
N ALA A 34 -3.12 2.43 16.03
CA ALA A 34 -3.92 3.36 16.84
C ALA A 34 -5.25 2.76 17.33
N CYS A 35 -5.75 1.71 16.68
CA CYS A 35 -7.00 1.04 17.10
C CYS A 35 -6.89 0.43 18.49
N TRP A 36 -5.69 -0.02 18.89
CA TRP A 36 -5.46 -0.64 20.22
C TRP A 36 -5.59 0.34 21.38
N ASN A 37 -5.47 1.65 21.13
CA ASN A 37 -5.73 2.70 22.13
C ASN A 37 -7.16 3.26 22.02
N HIS A 38 -7.84 3.02 20.90
CA HIS A 38 -9.16 3.60 20.63
C HIS A 38 -10.31 2.69 21.01
N TYR A 39 -10.19 1.39 20.70
CA TYR A 39 -11.22 0.39 20.98
C TYR A 39 -10.90 -0.40 22.25
N ASP A 40 -11.95 -0.98 22.85
CA ASP A 40 -11.74 -2.01 23.87
C ASP A 40 -10.92 -3.17 23.25
N ARG A 41 -9.80 -3.45 23.89
CA ARG A 41 -8.86 -4.46 23.37
C ARG A 41 -9.49 -5.84 23.23
N ASN A 42 -10.29 -6.26 24.24
CA ASN A 42 -10.92 -7.58 24.18
C ASN A 42 -11.97 -7.65 23.09
N ALA A 43 -12.73 -6.56 22.86
CA ALA A 43 -13.68 -6.51 21.76
C ALA A 43 -13.03 -6.67 20.38
N LEU A 44 -11.84 -6.08 20.15
CA LEU A 44 -11.10 -6.32 18.91
C LEU A 44 -10.59 -7.77 18.80
N LEU A 45 -10.06 -8.33 19.89
CA LEU A 45 -9.58 -9.70 19.93
C LEU A 45 -10.72 -10.71 19.70
N ASP A 46 -11.90 -10.46 20.31
CA ASP A 46 -13.09 -11.28 20.11
C ASP A 46 -13.54 -11.27 18.63
N LEU A 47 -13.53 -10.09 17.99
CA LEU A 47 -13.83 -9.97 16.56
C LEU A 47 -12.85 -10.76 15.67
N MET A 48 -11.56 -10.76 16.00
CA MET A 48 -10.56 -11.53 15.25
C MET A 48 -10.79 -13.04 15.43
N GLU A 49 -11.14 -13.51 16.64
CA GLU A 49 -11.47 -14.91 16.91
C GLU A 49 -12.79 -15.35 16.23
N GLU A 50 -13.79 -14.46 16.17
CA GLU A 50 -15.07 -14.70 15.49
C GLU A 50 -14.92 -14.81 13.95
N HIS A 51 -13.83 -14.28 13.38
CA HIS A 51 -13.61 -14.24 11.93
C HIS A 51 -12.32 -14.95 11.48
N PRO A 52 -12.19 -16.28 11.71
CA PRO A 52 -10.96 -17.03 11.40
C PRO A 52 -10.63 -17.06 9.90
N PHE A 53 -11.59 -16.79 9.02
CA PHE A 53 -11.33 -16.62 7.59
C PHE A 53 -10.41 -15.42 7.33
N LEU A 54 -10.67 -14.28 7.96
CA LEU A 54 -9.84 -13.07 7.81
C LEU A 54 -8.55 -13.15 8.62
N PHE A 55 -8.54 -13.95 9.71
CA PHE A 55 -7.42 -14.06 10.65
C PHE A 55 -7.05 -15.54 10.89
N PRO A 56 -6.58 -16.27 9.84
CA PRO A 56 -6.44 -17.73 9.89
C PRO A 56 -5.45 -18.20 10.97
N ASP A 57 -4.37 -17.48 11.20
CA ASP A 57 -3.31 -17.86 12.12
C ASP A 57 -3.33 -17.03 13.42
N PHE A 58 -4.43 -16.33 13.66
CA PHE A 58 -4.54 -15.48 14.83
C PHE A 58 -4.47 -16.27 16.14
N ARG A 59 -3.68 -15.75 17.09
CA ARG A 59 -3.59 -16.23 18.47
C ARG A 59 -3.57 -15.01 19.38
N ARG A 60 -4.55 -14.96 20.31
CA ARG A 60 -4.73 -13.84 21.24
C ARG A 60 -3.46 -13.49 22.04
N GLU A 61 -2.68 -14.51 22.41
CA GLU A 61 -1.44 -14.37 23.18
C GLU A 61 -0.31 -13.70 22.40
N GLN A 62 -0.39 -13.65 21.08
CA GLN A 62 0.60 -12.99 20.23
C GLN A 62 0.43 -11.46 20.21
N ILE A 63 -0.72 -10.97 20.66
CA ILE A 63 -0.98 -9.54 20.71
C ILE A 63 -0.48 -8.96 22.02
N PRO A 64 0.57 -8.11 22.03
CA PRO A 64 1.13 -7.54 23.24
C PRO A 64 0.07 -6.72 24.02
N LEU A 65 0.20 -6.72 25.36
CA LEU A 65 -0.69 -5.93 26.22
C LEU A 65 -0.53 -4.43 26.02
N VAL A 66 0.68 -3.99 25.70
CA VAL A 66 1.00 -2.61 25.40
C VAL A 66 1.33 -2.52 23.90
N PRO A 67 0.62 -1.70 23.12
CA PRO A 67 0.94 -1.52 21.71
C PRO A 67 2.34 -0.96 21.51
N GLU A 68 3.05 -1.48 20.51
CA GLU A 68 4.30 -0.92 20.05
C GLU A 68 4.04 -0.12 18.77
N TYR A 69 4.71 1.01 18.64
CA TYR A 69 4.57 1.91 17.51
C TYR A 69 5.91 2.12 16.83
N ASP A 70 5.89 2.20 15.51
CA ASP A 70 7.04 2.66 14.73
C ASP A 70 7.38 4.11 15.11
N ASP A 71 8.63 4.50 14.99
CA ASP A 71 9.10 5.84 15.41
C ASP A 71 8.37 6.97 14.68
N VAL A 72 8.03 6.79 13.40
CA VAL A 72 7.22 7.74 12.60
C VAL A 72 5.76 7.85 13.06
N ALA A 73 5.30 6.98 13.96
CA ALA A 73 3.93 6.89 14.44
C ALA A 73 3.81 7.12 15.96
N ARG A 74 4.76 7.85 16.57
CA ARG A 74 4.76 8.20 18.01
C ARG A 74 4.40 9.67 18.21
N ALA A 75 3.26 9.93 18.80
CA ALA A 75 2.80 11.29 19.06
C ALA A 75 3.76 12.04 20.01
N GLY A 76 4.08 13.29 19.66
CA GLY A 76 4.96 14.14 20.46
C GLY A 76 6.44 13.73 20.44
N GLN A 77 6.84 12.77 19.59
CA GLN A 77 8.21 12.33 19.40
C GLN A 77 8.58 12.48 17.92
N PRO A 78 9.07 13.66 17.48
CA PRO A 78 9.49 13.83 16.08
C PRO A 78 10.57 12.84 15.70
N TYR A 79 10.46 12.27 14.51
CA TYR A 79 11.41 11.31 13.95
C TYR A 79 12.07 11.90 12.71
N VAL A 80 13.36 11.71 12.55
CA VAL A 80 14.11 12.09 11.34
C VAL A 80 14.49 10.84 10.60
N ASP A 81 13.97 10.69 9.37
CA ASP A 81 14.29 9.56 8.52
C ASP A 81 15.70 9.67 7.91
N ASP A 82 16.15 8.62 7.23
CA ASP A 82 17.50 8.57 6.68
C ASP A 82 17.70 9.53 5.48
N PHE A 83 16.62 10.07 4.91
CA PHE A 83 16.67 11.17 3.96
C PHE A 83 16.79 12.54 4.64
N GLY A 84 16.66 12.60 5.98
CA GLY A 84 16.69 13.84 6.75
C GLY A 84 15.34 14.55 6.84
N CYS A 85 14.24 13.91 6.41
CA CYS A 85 12.90 14.44 6.54
C CYS A 85 12.42 14.29 7.99
N LYS A 86 11.88 15.35 8.57
CA LYS A 86 11.37 15.32 9.95
C LYS A 86 9.87 15.06 9.96
N TRP A 87 9.50 13.94 10.53
CA TRP A 87 8.14 13.45 10.66
C TRP A 87 7.52 13.82 12.00
N GLU A 88 6.26 14.20 11.99
CA GLU A 88 5.47 14.45 13.18
C GLU A 88 4.07 13.87 13.04
N THR A 89 3.55 13.30 14.13
CA THR A 89 2.17 12.82 14.21
C THR A 89 1.49 13.32 15.47
N ALA A 90 0.18 13.52 15.39
CA ALA A 90 -0.65 13.92 16.53
C ALA A 90 -1.25 12.71 17.30
N MET A 91 -1.13 11.49 16.76
CA MET A 91 -1.76 10.29 17.32
C MET A 91 -0.83 9.08 17.26
N ASP A 92 -0.64 8.42 18.38
CA ASP A 92 0.10 7.16 18.44
C ASP A 92 -0.52 6.11 17.51
N GLY A 93 0.33 5.45 16.73
CA GLY A 93 -0.05 4.41 15.78
C GLY A 93 -0.48 4.92 14.40
N ILE A 94 -0.62 6.23 14.20
CA ILE A 94 -0.82 6.83 12.87
C ILE A 94 0.52 7.39 12.38
N VAL A 95 0.93 6.96 11.21
CA VAL A 95 2.12 7.51 10.54
C VAL A 95 1.93 9.02 10.34
N GLY A 96 2.96 9.78 10.71
CA GLY A 96 2.95 11.22 10.61
C GLY A 96 3.09 11.74 9.18
N SER A 97 3.26 13.05 9.09
CA SER A 97 3.64 13.75 7.86
C SER A 97 4.96 14.48 8.06
N VAL A 98 5.63 14.80 6.94
CA VAL A 98 6.87 15.58 6.99
C VAL A 98 6.55 17.04 7.24
N HIS A 99 7.19 17.62 8.27
CA HIS A 99 7.05 19.02 8.66
C HIS A 99 8.29 19.86 8.37
N GLU A 100 9.48 19.23 8.31
CA GLU A 100 10.72 19.90 7.89
C GLU A 100 11.36 19.11 6.74
N HIS A 101 11.59 19.80 5.64
CA HIS A 101 12.15 19.27 4.41
C HIS A 101 13.65 19.57 4.36
N PRO A 102 14.56 18.59 4.21
CA PRO A 102 16.00 18.82 4.23
C PRO A 102 16.49 19.76 3.12
N LEU A 103 15.80 19.77 1.99
CA LEU A 103 16.07 20.62 0.85
C LEU A 103 14.99 21.70 0.62
N ALA A 104 14.32 22.19 1.68
CA ALA A 104 13.51 23.41 1.58
C ALA A 104 14.32 24.58 1.01
N ASP A 105 15.63 24.63 1.29
CA ASP A 105 16.61 25.53 0.68
C ASP A 105 17.56 24.72 -0.23
N MET A 106 17.40 24.86 -1.55
CA MET A 106 18.20 24.13 -2.57
C MET A 106 19.68 24.55 -2.59
N SER A 107 20.08 25.65 -1.95
CA SER A 107 21.50 25.99 -1.79
C SER A 107 22.28 24.88 -1.05
N ARG A 108 21.58 24.06 -0.27
CA ARG A 108 22.13 22.92 0.50
C ARG A 108 22.30 21.65 -0.34
N TYR A 109 21.83 21.62 -1.60
CA TYR A 109 21.81 20.40 -2.44
C TYR A 109 23.19 19.76 -2.61
N ARG A 110 24.23 20.57 -2.79
CA ARG A 110 25.61 20.06 -2.99
C ARG A 110 26.16 19.28 -1.80
N ASP A 111 25.69 19.60 -0.60
CA ASP A 111 26.10 18.96 0.65
C ASP A 111 25.14 17.85 1.08
N TYR A 112 24.00 17.71 0.39
CA TYR A 112 22.97 16.73 0.71
C TYR A 112 23.45 15.30 0.44
N ARG A 113 23.22 14.42 1.40
CA ARG A 113 23.63 13.01 1.32
C ARG A 113 22.43 12.09 1.28
N PHE A 114 22.38 11.24 0.29
CA PHE A 114 21.43 10.15 0.22
C PHE A 114 21.81 9.04 1.20
N PRO A 115 20.80 8.34 1.76
CA PRO A 115 21.06 7.10 2.49
C PRO A 115 21.66 6.04 1.55
N ASP A 116 22.37 5.09 2.15
CA ASP A 116 22.93 3.95 1.43
C ASP A 116 21.85 2.86 1.28
N PRO A 117 21.39 2.49 0.06
CA PRO A 117 20.36 1.49 -0.14
C PRO A 117 20.77 0.08 0.32
N GLU A 118 22.08 -0.16 0.49
CA GLU A 118 22.58 -1.42 1.05
C GLU A 118 22.34 -1.54 2.57
N ARG A 119 21.96 -0.45 3.24
CA ARG A 119 21.80 -0.38 4.70
C ARG A 119 20.51 0.26 5.17
N SER A 120 19.76 0.88 4.27
CA SER A 120 18.58 1.66 4.62
C SER A 120 17.49 1.53 3.56
N THR A 121 16.23 1.47 4.02
CA THR A 121 15.04 1.63 3.18
C THR A 121 14.69 3.11 2.93
N GLY A 122 15.48 4.05 3.46
CA GLY A 122 15.18 5.47 3.51
C GLY A 122 14.38 5.87 4.75
N LEU A 123 13.62 4.95 5.32
CA LEU A 123 12.85 5.18 6.56
C LEU A 123 13.53 4.55 7.79
N ARG A 124 14.21 3.43 7.59
CA ARG A 124 14.88 2.66 8.66
C ARG A 124 15.98 1.77 8.08
N ALA A 125 16.87 1.32 8.98
CA ALA A 125 17.91 0.36 8.62
C ALA A 125 17.30 -0.96 8.11
N ILE A 126 18.03 -1.63 7.21
CA ILE A 126 17.69 -2.95 6.69
C ILE A 126 18.93 -3.85 6.68
N ASP A 127 18.70 -5.13 6.96
CA ASP A 127 19.66 -6.21 6.77
C ASP A 127 19.17 -7.10 5.62
N TRP A 128 19.86 -7.01 4.48
CA TRP A 128 19.47 -7.76 3.28
C TRP A 128 19.72 -9.26 3.39
N GLU A 129 20.71 -9.71 4.20
CA GLU A 129 20.95 -11.13 4.43
C GLU A 129 19.81 -11.74 5.24
N GLU A 130 19.36 -11.04 6.29
CA GLU A 130 18.19 -11.48 7.07
C GLU A 130 16.90 -11.43 6.25
N PHE A 131 16.72 -10.40 5.41
CA PHE A 131 15.59 -10.32 4.49
C PHE A 131 15.56 -11.53 3.53
N GLU A 132 16.68 -11.85 2.88
CA GLU A 132 16.78 -13.00 1.98
C GLU A 132 16.50 -14.32 2.72
N ALA A 133 17.00 -14.48 3.95
CA ALA A 133 16.75 -15.65 4.78
C ALA A 133 15.28 -15.77 5.18
N GLU A 134 14.62 -14.66 5.52
CA GLU A 134 13.20 -14.64 5.84
C GLU A 134 12.33 -15.03 4.65
N VAL A 135 12.59 -14.45 3.47
CA VAL A 135 11.90 -14.82 2.23
C VAL A 135 12.04 -16.33 1.96
N ALA A 136 13.24 -16.89 2.14
CA ALA A 136 13.47 -18.32 1.96
C ALA A 136 12.65 -19.17 2.95
N ARG A 137 12.54 -18.74 4.22
CA ARG A 137 11.73 -19.42 5.25
C ARG A 137 10.24 -19.38 4.89
N GLN A 138 9.72 -18.24 4.47
CA GLN A 138 8.33 -18.07 4.07
C GLN A 138 7.99 -18.92 2.84
N LYS A 139 8.85 -18.94 1.83
CA LYS A 139 8.68 -19.80 0.65
C LYS A 139 8.67 -21.29 1.01
N ALA A 140 9.56 -21.72 1.89
CA ALA A 140 9.59 -23.11 2.36
C ALA A 140 8.31 -23.50 3.13
N ALA A 141 7.68 -22.52 3.78
CA ALA A 141 6.36 -22.67 4.42
C ALA A 141 5.17 -22.57 3.46
N GLY A 142 5.39 -22.33 2.16
CA GLY A 142 4.33 -22.16 1.17
C GLY A 142 3.60 -20.82 1.25
N LEU A 143 4.17 -19.84 1.94
CA LEU A 143 3.58 -18.51 2.09
C LEU A 143 3.89 -17.61 0.89
N MET A 144 3.02 -16.64 0.64
CA MET A 144 3.26 -15.57 -0.31
C MET A 144 4.38 -14.65 0.20
N THR A 145 5.32 -14.30 -0.69
CA THR A 145 6.48 -13.49 -0.32
C THR A 145 6.48 -12.15 -1.04
N TYR A 146 6.89 -11.11 -0.31
CA TYR A 146 6.81 -9.73 -0.77
C TYR A 146 8.15 -9.00 -0.65
N GLY A 147 8.42 -8.12 -1.62
CA GLY A 147 9.44 -7.08 -1.53
C GLY A 147 8.75 -5.73 -1.55
N ASP A 148 8.87 -4.97 -0.48
CA ASP A 148 8.11 -3.72 -0.29
C ASP A 148 9.05 -2.51 -0.35
N LEU A 149 8.85 -1.63 -1.33
CA LEU A 149 9.37 -0.29 -1.20
C LEU A 149 8.62 0.45 -0.09
N ARG A 150 9.27 1.46 0.50
CA ARG A 150 8.58 2.34 1.45
C ARG A 150 7.38 3.00 0.77
N HIS A 151 6.34 3.29 1.55
CA HIS A 151 5.23 4.10 1.08
C HIS A 151 5.72 5.51 0.68
N GLY A 152 5.33 5.98 -0.50
CA GLY A 152 5.77 7.27 -1.01
C GLY A 152 7.24 7.27 -1.48
N HIS A 153 7.62 6.27 -2.26
CA HIS A 153 9.02 5.98 -2.58
C HIS A 153 9.69 6.89 -3.64
N THR A 154 8.93 7.57 -4.51
CA THR A 154 9.49 8.32 -5.65
C THR A 154 9.02 9.79 -5.65
N PHE A 155 7.83 10.08 -6.18
CA PHE A 155 7.31 11.44 -6.26
C PHE A 155 7.00 12.02 -4.87
N GLN A 156 6.35 11.23 -4.00
CA GLN A 156 6.11 11.68 -2.62
C GLN A 156 7.41 11.86 -1.85
N GLN A 157 8.41 10.96 -2.04
CA GLN A 157 9.72 11.14 -1.41
C GLN A 157 10.42 12.41 -1.90
N LEU A 158 10.28 12.75 -3.18
CA LEU A 158 10.77 14.03 -3.70
C LEU A 158 10.08 15.20 -2.99
N CYS A 159 8.75 15.11 -2.81
CA CYS A 159 7.98 16.12 -2.05
C CYS A 159 8.38 16.17 -0.56
N ASP A 160 8.68 15.01 0.05
CA ASP A 160 9.14 14.94 1.44
C ASP A 160 10.51 15.61 1.61
N ILE A 161 11.38 15.48 0.64
CA ILE A 161 12.72 16.08 0.67
C ILE A 161 12.69 17.58 0.37
N ARG A 162 11.90 18.00 -0.62
CA ARG A 162 11.91 19.36 -1.18
C ARG A 162 10.76 20.25 -0.69
N GLY A 163 9.63 19.66 -0.36
CA GLY A 163 8.36 20.34 -0.17
C GLY A 163 7.47 20.21 -1.42
N TYR A 164 6.17 19.92 -1.23
CA TYR A 164 5.26 19.61 -2.32
C TYR A 164 5.11 20.75 -3.36
N VAL A 165 4.89 21.99 -2.88
CA VAL A 165 4.71 23.15 -3.76
C VAL A 165 5.97 23.44 -4.56
N ASP A 166 7.11 23.47 -3.87
CA ASP A 166 8.41 23.74 -4.48
C ASP A 166 8.80 22.65 -5.48
N THR A 167 8.50 21.38 -5.16
CA THR A 167 8.68 20.24 -6.10
C THR A 167 7.92 20.46 -7.41
N LEU A 168 6.64 20.87 -7.32
CA LEU A 168 5.85 21.10 -8.53
C LEU A 168 6.35 22.31 -9.34
N MET A 169 6.80 23.36 -8.67
CA MET A 169 7.40 24.53 -9.35
C MET A 169 8.70 24.15 -10.04
N ASP A 170 9.60 23.48 -9.33
CA ASP A 170 10.89 23.03 -9.86
C ASP A 170 10.72 22.10 -11.07
N LEU A 171 9.77 21.16 -11.01
CA LEU A 171 9.45 20.29 -12.15
C LEU A 171 8.88 21.06 -13.34
N ALA A 172 8.05 22.10 -13.09
CA ALA A 172 7.51 22.94 -14.15
C ALA A 172 8.59 23.81 -14.82
N GLU A 173 9.57 24.25 -14.05
CA GLU A 173 10.72 25.05 -14.50
C GLU A 173 11.89 24.18 -14.97
N GLU A 174 11.79 22.85 -14.79
CA GLU A 174 12.83 21.87 -15.12
C GLU A 174 14.16 22.11 -14.40
N GLU A 175 14.06 22.45 -13.10
CA GLU A 175 15.24 22.73 -12.29
C GLU A 175 16.20 21.52 -12.24
N PRO A 176 17.46 21.67 -12.68
CA PRO A 176 18.37 20.54 -12.88
C PRO A 176 18.63 19.74 -11.61
N GLU A 177 18.75 20.38 -10.45
CA GLU A 177 19.02 19.74 -9.18
C GLU A 177 17.82 18.88 -8.72
N THR A 178 16.60 19.32 -8.97
CA THR A 178 15.38 18.56 -8.64
C THR A 178 15.21 17.37 -9.57
N LEU A 179 15.55 17.51 -10.86
CA LEU A 179 15.54 16.39 -11.79
C LEU A 179 16.61 15.35 -11.44
N GLU A 180 17.83 15.79 -11.08
CA GLU A 180 18.88 14.90 -10.58
C GLU A 180 18.46 14.17 -9.30
N LEU A 181 17.79 14.89 -8.37
CA LEU A 181 17.25 14.30 -7.13
C LEU A 181 16.26 13.18 -7.43
N LEU A 182 15.36 13.38 -8.38
CA LEU A 182 14.37 12.38 -8.81
C LEU A 182 15.04 11.14 -9.43
N GLU A 183 16.05 11.35 -10.28
CA GLU A 183 16.85 10.23 -10.85
C GLU A 183 17.57 9.44 -9.75
N ARG A 184 18.16 10.12 -8.76
CA ARG A 184 18.83 9.47 -7.62
C ARG A 184 17.85 8.67 -6.76
N LEU A 185 16.62 9.14 -6.57
CA LEU A 185 15.55 8.38 -5.91
C LEU A 185 15.21 7.11 -6.69
N GLY A 186 15.12 7.22 -8.02
CA GLY A 186 14.93 6.05 -8.88
C GLY A 186 16.05 5.00 -8.75
N GLU A 187 17.31 5.43 -8.70
CA GLU A 187 18.45 4.51 -8.49
C GLU A 187 18.45 3.88 -7.10
N PHE A 188 18.09 4.64 -6.07
CA PHE A 188 17.95 4.16 -4.70
C PHE A 188 16.88 3.04 -4.61
N ASN A 189 15.71 3.26 -5.20
CA ASN A 189 14.64 2.28 -5.25
C ASN A 189 15.02 1.06 -6.09
N LEU A 190 15.68 1.28 -7.23
CA LEU A 190 16.17 0.20 -8.09
C LEU A 190 17.15 -0.72 -7.36
N ALA A 191 18.04 -0.17 -6.52
CA ALA A 191 18.96 -0.96 -5.72
C ALA A 191 18.20 -1.91 -4.77
N GLN A 192 17.18 -1.43 -4.06
CA GLN A 192 16.32 -2.26 -3.20
C GLN A 192 15.56 -3.32 -3.99
N ILE A 193 14.98 -2.95 -5.14
CA ILE A 193 14.27 -3.88 -6.02
C ILE A 193 15.18 -5.03 -6.48
N ARG A 194 16.47 -4.78 -6.73
CA ARG A 194 17.41 -5.83 -7.06
C ARG A 194 17.58 -6.85 -5.94
N HIS A 195 17.56 -6.42 -4.67
CA HIS A 195 17.53 -7.35 -3.52
C HIS A 195 16.25 -8.16 -3.46
N PHE A 196 15.08 -7.56 -3.73
CA PHE A 196 13.81 -8.29 -3.78
C PHE A 196 13.82 -9.36 -4.88
N VAL A 197 14.30 -9.01 -6.07
CA VAL A 197 14.43 -9.95 -7.18
C VAL A 197 15.45 -11.06 -6.87
N LYS A 198 16.59 -10.73 -6.27
CA LYS A 198 17.60 -11.70 -5.82
C LYS A 198 17.06 -12.67 -4.78
N ALA A 199 16.26 -12.19 -3.83
CA ALA A 199 15.59 -13.01 -2.82
C ALA A 199 14.47 -13.88 -3.42
N ASP A 200 14.15 -13.70 -4.70
CA ASP A 200 13.11 -14.44 -5.43
C ASP A 200 11.70 -14.27 -4.82
N VAL A 201 11.34 -13.06 -4.38
CA VAL A 201 9.98 -12.77 -3.90
C VAL A 201 8.92 -13.08 -4.96
N ASP A 202 7.68 -13.35 -4.56
CA ASP A 202 6.59 -13.57 -5.49
C ASP A 202 6.05 -12.26 -6.07
N MET A 203 6.00 -11.21 -5.24
CA MET A 203 5.40 -9.91 -5.58
C MET A 203 6.26 -8.76 -5.05
N VAL A 204 6.48 -7.75 -5.88
CA VAL A 204 7.07 -6.47 -5.48
C VAL A 204 5.96 -5.45 -5.35
N ARG A 205 5.84 -4.83 -4.17
CA ARG A 205 4.85 -3.79 -3.88
C ARG A 205 5.50 -2.40 -3.89
N ILE A 206 4.85 -1.49 -4.60
CA ILE A 206 5.33 -0.12 -4.80
C ILE A 206 4.24 0.89 -4.40
N PRO A 207 3.99 1.08 -3.08
CA PRO A 207 2.95 1.97 -2.60
C PRO A 207 3.36 3.42 -2.69
N GLU A 208 2.58 4.24 -3.41
CA GLU A 208 2.79 5.68 -3.53
C GLU A 208 1.48 6.40 -3.84
N ASP A 209 1.06 7.33 -2.97
CA ASP A 209 -0.16 8.11 -3.20
C ASP A 209 0.08 9.18 -4.27
N LEU A 210 -0.61 9.03 -5.38
CA LEU A 210 -0.56 9.95 -6.51
C LEU A 210 -1.87 10.71 -6.71
N GLY A 211 -2.90 10.41 -5.91
CA GLY A 211 -4.22 11.00 -6.00
C GLY A 211 -4.60 11.84 -4.78
N MET A 212 -5.46 12.82 -5.03
CA MET A 212 -6.22 13.57 -4.03
C MET A 212 -7.71 13.22 -4.16
N GLN A 213 -8.59 13.89 -3.40
CA GLN A 213 -10.04 13.63 -3.48
C GLN A 213 -10.67 13.99 -4.83
N ASN A 214 -10.08 14.93 -5.59
CA ASN A 214 -10.67 15.49 -6.81
C ASN A 214 -9.73 15.45 -8.02
N GLY A 215 -8.72 14.61 -8.01
CA GLY A 215 -7.74 14.47 -9.09
C GLY A 215 -6.35 14.10 -8.62
N PRO A 216 -5.38 13.99 -9.52
CA PRO A 216 -4.03 13.58 -9.17
C PRO A 216 -3.22 14.68 -8.46
N MET A 217 -2.20 14.28 -7.71
CA MET A 217 -1.24 15.18 -7.07
C MET A 217 -0.28 15.84 -8.05
N ILE A 218 -0.09 15.27 -9.22
CA ILE A 218 0.78 15.76 -10.29
C ILE A 218 0.00 15.69 -11.61
N SER A 219 0.18 16.66 -12.51
CA SER A 219 -0.50 16.63 -13.80
C SER A 219 -0.07 15.39 -14.61
N PRO A 220 -0.97 14.80 -15.45
CA PRO A 220 -0.60 13.66 -16.29
C PRO A 220 0.59 13.93 -17.19
N ASP A 221 0.75 15.14 -17.69
CA ASP A 221 1.88 15.48 -18.56
C ASP A 221 3.21 15.50 -17.78
N MET A 222 3.21 16.07 -16.56
CA MET A 222 4.39 16.04 -15.69
C MET A 222 4.70 14.63 -15.21
N PHE A 223 3.70 13.85 -14.82
CA PHE A 223 3.88 12.44 -14.46
C PHE A 223 4.53 11.67 -15.61
N ARG A 224 3.97 11.78 -16.81
CA ARG A 224 4.47 11.10 -18.03
C ARG A 224 5.90 11.52 -18.37
N ARG A 225 6.22 12.79 -18.16
CA ARG A 225 7.52 13.33 -18.51
C ARG A 225 8.61 12.97 -17.51
N PHE A 226 8.30 13.04 -16.20
CA PHE A 226 9.33 12.96 -15.16
C PHE A 226 9.25 11.67 -14.33
N VAL A 227 8.08 11.24 -13.88
CA VAL A 227 7.93 10.12 -12.93
C VAL A 227 7.84 8.77 -13.65
N LYS A 228 7.05 8.68 -14.72
CA LYS A 228 6.87 7.43 -15.48
C LYS A 228 8.18 6.81 -15.97
N PRO A 229 9.17 7.55 -16.52
CA PRO A 229 10.45 6.97 -16.92
C PRO A 229 11.21 6.32 -15.77
N ILE A 230 11.14 6.92 -14.57
CA ILE A 230 11.75 6.37 -13.36
C ILE A 230 11.07 5.03 -13.00
N TYR A 231 9.73 4.99 -13.01
CA TYR A 231 8.97 3.75 -12.76
C TYR A 231 9.33 2.66 -13.76
N GLN A 232 9.38 2.99 -15.05
CA GLN A 232 9.73 2.03 -16.10
C GLN A 232 11.12 1.42 -15.89
N LYS A 233 12.10 2.26 -15.50
CA LYS A 233 13.48 1.85 -15.22
C LYS A 233 13.57 0.99 -13.97
N MET A 234 12.98 1.42 -12.85
CA MET A 234 13.10 0.68 -11.59
C MET A 234 12.34 -0.65 -11.61
N LEU A 235 11.23 -0.76 -12.36
CA LEU A 235 10.43 -1.98 -12.44
C LEU A 235 10.89 -2.96 -13.52
N GLN A 236 11.82 -2.55 -14.40
CA GLN A 236 12.34 -3.44 -15.43
C GLN A 236 12.87 -4.78 -14.88
N PRO A 237 13.70 -4.84 -13.82
CA PRO A 237 14.19 -6.11 -13.29
C PRO A 237 13.07 -7.01 -12.75
N VAL A 238 12.00 -6.45 -12.20
CA VAL A 238 10.84 -7.20 -11.70
C VAL A 238 10.15 -7.91 -12.85
N ARG A 239 9.88 -7.18 -13.95
CA ARG A 239 9.28 -7.73 -15.16
C ARG A 239 10.16 -8.81 -15.81
N GLU A 240 11.46 -8.55 -15.92
CA GLU A 240 12.41 -9.52 -16.50
C GLU A 240 12.52 -10.81 -15.68
N ALA A 241 12.33 -10.72 -14.34
CA ALA A 241 12.27 -11.87 -13.45
C ALA A 241 10.90 -12.55 -13.42
N GLY A 242 9.89 -12.03 -14.13
CA GLY A 242 8.52 -12.58 -14.15
C GLY A 242 7.81 -12.50 -12.80
N LYS A 243 8.16 -11.51 -11.97
CA LYS A 243 7.54 -11.27 -10.67
C LYS A 243 6.34 -10.35 -10.79
N ILE A 244 5.38 -10.50 -9.89
CA ILE A 244 4.17 -9.67 -9.87
C ILE A 244 4.53 -8.27 -9.36
N ILE A 245 4.02 -7.24 -10.03
CA ILE A 245 4.12 -5.85 -9.62
C ILE A 245 2.76 -5.40 -9.08
N HIS A 246 2.73 -5.04 -7.81
CA HIS A 246 1.55 -4.48 -7.13
C HIS A 246 1.79 -3.01 -6.84
N MET A 247 0.94 -2.14 -7.35
CA MET A 247 0.98 -0.71 -7.08
C MET A 247 -0.23 -0.29 -6.24
N HIS A 248 0.03 0.44 -5.15
CA HIS A 248 -0.99 1.13 -4.36
C HIS A 248 -0.96 2.63 -4.62
N SER A 249 -2.15 3.22 -4.69
CA SER A 249 -2.31 4.67 -4.59
C SER A 249 -3.66 5.03 -4.00
N ASP A 250 -3.64 5.86 -2.96
CA ASP A 250 -4.83 6.56 -2.49
C ASP A 250 -5.24 7.69 -3.47
N GLY A 251 -6.50 8.12 -3.37
CA GLY A 251 -7.05 9.23 -4.12
C GLY A 251 -7.50 8.92 -5.55
N ASP A 252 -7.86 9.98 -6.25
CA ASP A 252 -8.32 9.91 -7.65
C ASP A 252 -7.13 9.88 -8.62
N ILE A 253 -6.82 8.68 -9.11
CA ILE A 253 -5.73 8.43 -10.06
C ILE A 253 -6.21 8.14 -11.49
N ARG A 254 -7.51 8.31 -11.76
CA ARG A 254 -8.12 7.92 -13.05
C ARG A 254 -7.40 8.47 -14.27
N THR A 255 -6.84 9.67 -14.17
CA THR A 255 -6.12 10.32 -15.27
C THR A 255 -4.64 9.88 -15.40
N LEU A 256 -4.09 9.20 -14.38
CA LEU A 256 -2.72 8.68 -14.39
C LEU A 256 -2.65 7.18 -14.69
N VAL A 257 -3.76 6.47 -14.55
CA VAL A 257 -3.77 5.02 -14.50
C VAL A 257 -3.20 4.35 -15.75
N GLU A 258 -3.41 4.93 -16.93
CA GLU A 258 -2.85 4.39 -18.18
C GLU A 258 -1.31 4.42 -18.14
N ASP A 259 -0.74 5.54 -17.73
CA ASP A 259 0.71 5.73 -17.62
C ASP A 259 1.31 4.83 -16.53
N ILE A 260 0.59 4.60 -15.43
CA ILE A 260 0.97 3.65 -14.38
C ILE A 260 0.99 2.22 -14.91
N MET A 261 -0.08 1.80 -15.60
CA MET A 261 -0.21 0.45 -16.16
C MET A 261 0.84 0.15 -17.24
N GLU A 262 1.24 1.15 -18.02
CA GLU A 262 2.34 1.03 -18.99
C GLU A 262 3.71 0.77 -18.32
N GLY A 263 3.83 1.01 -17.02
CA GLY A 263 4.96 0.60 -16.19
C GLY A 263 5.06 -0.92 -15.98
N GLY A 264 4.01 -1.68 -16.32
CA GLY A 264 3.96 -3.14 -16.19
C GLY A 264 3.34 -3.60 -14.86
N VAL A 265 2.42 -2.82 -14.29
CA VAL A 265 1.68 -3.16 -13.06
C VAL A 265 0.70 -4.31 -13.35
N ASP A 266 0.76 -5.37 -12.56
CA ASP A 266 -0.11 -6.55 -12.65
C ASP A 266 -1.32 -6.43 -11.72
N VAL A 267 -1.14 -5.78 -10.58
CA VAL A 267 -2.17 -5.57 -9.56
C VAL A 267 -2.23 -4.10 -9.21
N ILE A 268 -3.39 -3.49 -9.39
CA ILE A 268 -3.63 -2.11 -8.99
C ILE A 268 -4.49 -2.05 -7.73
N ASN A 269 -3.93 -1.50 -6.65
CA ASN A 269 -4.65 -1.22 -5.42
C ASN A 269 -5.07 0.25 -5.41
N LEU A 270 -6.38 0.48 -5.40
CA LEU A 270 -6.97 1.82 -5.46
C LEU A 270 -8.28 1.89 -4.68
N GLN A 271 -8.61 3.09 -4.22
CA GLN A 271 -9.83 3.34 -3.44
C GLN A 271 -11.09 3.23 -4.30
N ASP A 272 -12.05 2.47 -3.79
CA ASP A 272 -13.30 2.12 -4.47
C ASP A 272 -14.20 3.32 -4.79
N ARG A 273 -14.43 4.22 -3.80
CA ARG A 273 -15.38 5.34 -3.97
C ARG A 273 -14.81 6.54 -4.69
N VAL A 274 -13.55 6.87 -4.45
CA VAL A 274 -12.91 8.03 -5.07
C VAL A 274 -12.80 7.83 -6.58
N ASN A 275 -12.44 6.62 -7.00
CA ASN A 275 -12.32 6.27 -8.41
C ASN A 275 -13.67 5.82 -9.03
N GLY A 276 -14.59 5.27 -8.22
CA GLY A 276 -15.91 4.79 -8.62
C GLY A 276 -15.93 3.36 -9.15
N LEU A 277 -16.77 2.51 -8.53
CA LEU A 277 -16.83 1.06 -8.84
C LEU A 277 -17.08 0.77 -10.33
N GLU A 278 -17.98 1.51 -10.96
CA GLU A 278 -18.33 1.33 -12.37
C GLU A 278 -17.16 1.69 -13.30
N TRP A 279 -16.41 2.74 -12.96
CA TRP A 279 -15.21 3.10 -13.69
C TRP A 279 -14.12 2.04 -13.52
N ILE A 280 -13.89 1.59 -12.29
CA ILE A 280 -12.93 0.51 -11.97
C ILE A 280 -13.27 -0.74 -12.77
N ALA A 281 -14.53 -1.18 -12.72
CA ALA A 281 -15.00 -2.36 -13.45
C ALA A 281 -14.84 -2.19 -14.97
N GLY A 282 -15.23 -1.05 -15.52
CA GLY A 282 -15.11 -0.77 -16.96
C GLY A 282 -13.65 -0.80 -17.43
N ARG A 283 -12.73 -0.40 -16.56
CA ARG A 283 -11.32 -0.32 -16.90
C ARG A 283 -10.58 -1.64 -16.72
N PHE A 284 -10.83 -2.38 -15.62
CA PHE A 284 -9.97 -3.46 -15.18
C PHE A 284 -10.61 -4.84 -15.19
N ARG A 285 -11.95 -4.97 -15.04
CA ARG A 285 -12.62 -6.26 -14.93
C ARG A 285 -12.26 -7.18 -16.09
N GLY A 286 -11.76 -8.38 -15.76
CA GLY A 286 -11.33 -9.38 -16.73
C GLY A 286 -10.04 -9.04 -17.50
N LYS A 287 -9.30 -8.01 -17.10
CA LYS A 287 -8.08 -7.54 -17.79
C LYS A 287 -6.88 -7.43 -16.86
N THR A 288 -7.07 -6.82 -15.69
CA THR A 288 -6.02 -6.55 -14.71
C THR A 288 -6.57 -6.84 -13.33
N CYS A 289 -5.78 -7.41 -12.46
CA CYS A 289 -6.18 -7.66 -11.09
C CYS A 289 -6.30 -6.34 -10.32
N VAL A 290 -7.42 -6.17 -9.62
CA VAL A 290 -7.67 -5.06 -8.72
C VAL A 290 -7.60 -5.57 -7.29
N ASP A 291 -6.77 -4.94 -6.45
CA ASP A 291 -6.82 -5.06 -5.00
C ASP A 291 -7.63 -3.87 -4.48
N LEU A 292 -8.95 -4.07 -4.31
CA LEU A 292 -9.90 -3.00 -4.09
C LEU A 292 -9.87 -2.53 -2.64
N ASP A 293 -9.45 -1.28 -2.42
CA ASP A 293 -9.43 -0.66 -1.09
C ASP A 293 -10.82 -0.14 -0.72
N ILE A 294 -11.42 -0.79 0.27
CA ILE A 294 -12.80 -0.57 0.72
C ILE A 294 -12.92 0.76 1.47
N ASP A 295 -13.98 1.49 1.19
CA ASP A 295 -14.28 2.82 1.74
C ASP A 295 -14.17 2.89 3.27
N ARG A 296 -13.29 3.77 3.73
CA ARG A 296 -13.04 4.10 5.14
C ARG A 296 -13.63 5.44 5.56
N GLN A 297 -14.23 6.18 4.63
CA GLN A 297 -14.62 7.57 4.86
C GLN A 297 -16.13 7.77 5.01
N LYS A 298 -16.94 6.87 4.48
CA LYS A 298 -18.42 7.05 4.48
C LYS A 298 -19.20 5.81 4.83
N ILE A 299 -19.02 4.70 4.09
CA ILE A 299 -19.85 3.51 4.27
C ILE A 299 -19.52 2.83 5.58
N THR A 300 -18.26 2.55 5.86
CA THR A 300 -17.88 1.83 7.07
C THR A 300 -18.05 2.67 8.34
N PRO A 301 -17.75 4.00 8.39
CA PRO A 301 -17.98 4.80 9.60
C PRO A 301 -19.43 5.17 9.84
N PHE A 302 -20.22 5.42 8.78
CA PHE A 302 -21.53 6.07 8.91
C PHE A 302 -22.70 5.28 8.32
N GLY A 303 -22.44 4.19 7.61
CA GLY A 303 -23.48 3.28 7.11
C GLY A 303 -24.07 2.41 8.22
N SER A 304 -25.23 1.81 7.96
CA SER A 304 -25.75 0.73 8.80
C SER A 304 -25.08 -0.61 8.46
N PRO A 305 -25.11 -1.60 9.36
CA PRO A 305 -24.64 -2.96 9.07
C PRO A 305 -25.18 -3.54 7.76
N GLN A 306 -26.47 -3.30 7.46
CA GLN A 306 -27.11 -3.75 6.23
C GLN A 306 -26.56 -3.05 4.98
N GLN A 307 -26.26 -1.75 5.10
CA GLN A 307 -25.65 -0.99 3.99
C GLN A 307 -24.23 -1.45 3.73
N ILE A 308 -23.46 -1.78 4.77
CA ILE A 308 -22.10 -2.32 4.65
C ILE A 308 -22.14 -3.70 3.96
N ASP A 309 -23.01 -4.59 4.41
CA ASP A 309 -23.19 -5.93 3.80
C ASP A 309 -23.52 -5.82 2.30
N ALA A 310 -24.52 -5.02 1.96
CA ALA A 310 -24.92 -4.78 0.57
C ALA A 310 -23.79 -4.14 -0.26
N TYR A 311 -22.98 -3.28 0.34
CA TYR A 311 -21.88 -2.60 -0.32
C TYR A 311 -20.75 -3.56 -0.67
N ILE A 312 -20.33 -4.43 0.26
CA ILE A 312 -19.27 -5.41 -0.01
C ILE A 312 -19.72 -6.37 -1.12
N ARG A 313 -20.95 -6.85 -1.06
CA ARG A 313 -21.54 -7.67 -2.13
C ARG A 313 -21.44 -6.96 -3.47
N ARG A 314 -21.88 -5.69 -3.53
CA ARG A 314 -21.81 -4.89 -4.76
C ARG A 314 -20.39 -4.71 -5.27
N CYS A 315 -19.41 -4.46 -4.41
CA CYS A 315 -18.00 -4.36 -4.81
C CYS A 315 -17.56 -5.62 -5.56
N ILE A 316 -17.82 -6.80 -4.98
CA ILE A 316 -17.44 -8.08 -5.57
C ILE A 316 -18.19 -8.34 -6.89
N GLU A 317 -19.51 -8.16 -6.92
CA GLU A 317 -20.33 -8.38 -8.13
C GLU A 317 -19.97 -7.42 -9.28
N THR A 318 -19.60 -6.18 -8.96
CA THR A 318 -19.29 -5.16 -9.97
C THR A 318 -17.90 -5.33 -10.55
N VAL A 319 -16.88 -5.50 -9.69
CA VAL A 319 -15.46 -5.49 -10.12
C VAL A 319 -14.94 -6.89 -10.42
N GLY A 320 -15.36 -7.90 -9.65
CA GLY A 320 -14.87 -9.26 -9.77
C GLY A 320 -15.50 -10.08 -10.90
N CYS A 321 -14.87 -11.18 -11.24
CA CYS A 321 -15.40 -12.23 -12.09
C CYS A 321 -14.92 -13.61 -11.60
N LYS A 322 -15.57 -14.67 -12.10
CA LYS A 322 -15.30 -16.05 -11.68
C LYS A 322 -13.85 -16.49 -11.95
N GLU A 323 -13.28 -15.97 -13.01
CA GLU A 323 -11.92 -16.28 -13.43
C GLU A 323 -10.86 -15.68 -12.50
N GLY A 324 -11.22 -14.64 -11.72
CA GLY A 324 -10.30 -13.93 -10.81
C GLY A 324 -10.25 -12.42 -11.07
N GLY A 325 -9.08 -11.80 -10.86
CA GLY A 325 -8.85 -10.40 -11.12
C GLY A 325 -9.40 -9.45 -10.05
N LEU A 326 -9.79 -9.97 -8.87
CA LEU A 326 -10.21 -9.18 -7.73
C LEU A 326 -9.58 -9.71 -6.44
N MET A 327 -9.04 -8.81 -5.67
CA MET A 327 -8.74 -8.93 -4.24
C MET A 327 -9.39 -7.76 -3.51
N LEU A 328 -9.65 -7.89 -2.21
CA LEU A 328 -10.18 -6.82 -1.38
C LEU A 328 -9.23 -6.54 -0.22
N ILE A 329 -9.04 -5.27 0.09
CA ILE A 329 -8.30 -4.84 1.26
C ILE A 329 -9.12 -3.84 2.08
N TYR A 330 -9.05 -3.95 3.39
CA TYR A 330 -9.58 -2.98 4.31
C TYR A 330 -8.61 -2.67 5.43
N GLY A 331 -8.37 -1.39 5.69
CA GLY A 331 -7.64 -0.90 6.85
C GLY A 331 -8.58 -0.32 7.89
N LEU A 332 -8.69 -0.95 9.08
CA LEU A 332 -9.41 -0.39 10.20
C LEU A 332 -8.58 0.71 10.86
N TYR A 333 -9.16 1.89 10.94
CA TYR A 333 -8.66 3.05 11.69
C TYR A 333 -9.60 3.41 12.83
N PRO A 334 -9.16 4.20 13.83
CA PRO A 334 -10.05 4.72 14.87
C PRO A 334 -11.28 5.45 14.32
N GLY A 335 -12.44 5.29 14.98
CA GLY A 335 -13.66 6.04 14.66
C GLY A 335 -14.74 5.24 13.93
N VAL A 336 -14.49 4.02 13.49
CA VAL A 336 -15.52 3.14 12.93
C VAL A 336 -16.27 2.44 14.08
N PRO A 337 -17.61 2.50 14.17
CA PRO A 337 -18.35 1.76 15.20
C PRO A 337 -18.07 0.26 15.16
N LEU A 338 -17.84 -0.39 16.30
CA LEU A 338 -17.52 -1.83 16.35
C LEU A 338 -18.60 -2.71 15.70
N GLU A 339 -19.88 -2.33 15.78
CA GLU A 339 -20.96 -3.03 15.08
C GLU A 339 -20.77 -3.01 13.56
N ASN A 340 -20.24 -1.90 13.02
CA ASN A 340 -19.92 -1.75 11.61
C ASN A 340 -18.67 -2.55 11.23
N VAL A 341 -17.66 -2.59 12.11
CA VAL A 341 -16.49 -3.46 11.92
C VAL A 341 -16.92 -4.93 11.85
N LYS A 342 -17.78 -5.36 12.77
CA LYS A 342 -18.34 -6.73 12.78
C LYS A 342 -19.11 -7.03 11.50
N ALA A 343 -19.98 -6.11 11.08
CA ALA A 343 -20.76 -6.26 9.85
C ALA A 343 -19.85 -6.37 8.59
N LEU A 344 -18.80 -5.57 8.56
CA LEU A 344 -17.82 -5.59 7.48
C LEU A 344 -17.07 -6.93 7.42
N MET A 345 -16.52 -7.39 8.55
CA MET A 345 -15.82 -8.68 8.63
C MET A 345 -16.73 -9.84 8.23
N ALA A 346 -18.00 -9.82 8.71
CA ALA A 346 -19.00 -10.82 8.35
C ALA A 346 -19.33 -10.81 6.85
N ALA A 347 -19.47 -9.62 6.25
CA ALA A 347 -19.74 -9.47 4.83
C ALA A 347 -18.56 -9.94 3.97
N MET A 348 -17.32 -9.54 4.32
CA MET A 348 -16.11 -10.00 3.64
C MET A 348 -16.03 -11.53 3.67
N THR A 349 -16.20 -12.15 4.85
CA THR A 349 -16.19 -13.61 4.99
C THR A 349 -17.29 -14.27 4.15
N ARG A 350 -18.53 -13.74 4.20
CA ARG A 350 -19.70 -14.30 3.50
C ARG A 350 -19.52 -14.30 2.00
N TYR A 351 -19.02 -13.22 1.44
CA TYR A 351 -18.96 -13.02 -0.01
C TYR A 351 -17.63 -13.43 -0.64
N ALA A 352 -16.66 -13.92 0.15
CA ALA A 352 -15.39 -14.42 -0.39
C ALA A 352 -15.58 -15.54 -1.41
N GLY A 353 -16.54 -16.43 -1.18
CA GLY A 353 -16.89 -17.54 -2.06
C GLY A 353 -18.03 -17.25 -3.06
N LEU A 354 -18.38 -15.98 -3.32
CA LEU A 354 -19.56 -15.63 -4.14
C LEU A 354 -19.59 -16.29 -5.53
N TRP A 355 -18.44 -16.58 -6.11
CA TRP A 355 -18.32 -17.18 -7.43
C TRP A 355 -18.24 -18.70 -7.43
N GLN A 356 -18.32 -19.33 -6.25
CA GLN A 356 -18.24 -20.81 -6.08
C GLN A 356 -19.64 -21.49 -6.13
N GLU A 357 -20.70 -20.69 -6.00
CA GLU A 357 -22.10 -21.13 -6.14
C GLU A 357 -22.55 -21.03 -7.62
#